data_58c4ada49182f951f879af1d6eb2d125
#
_entry.id   58c4ada49182f951f879af1d6eb2d125
#
_cell.length_a   1.000
_cell.length_b   1.000
_cell.length_c   1.000
_cell.angle_alpha   90.00
_cell.angle_beta   90.00
_cell.angle_gamma   90.00
#
_symmetry.space_group_name_H-M   'P 1'
#
loop_
_entity.id
_entity.type
_entity.pdbx_description
1 polymer ?
#
loop_
_entity_poly.entity_id
_entity_poly.type
_entity_poly.pdbx_seq_one_letter_code
_entity_poly.pdbx_strand_id
1 'polypeptide(L)'
;YTKKNGVNTMTLYARCIDGNGNGGNSGAVAFSFCVKEGPDTSPPVVEGGSIDSGSFVQFNADKVPYELYTNEISECKWSRLDKAFEDMENTMSCANQVEQINANLDYVCSTELTGIKNDFDNKFYFRCKDLPGKAEKDRNVMSTSFPLTLKGTKNTLAIEQVGPNGTITGGESVVGVNLVVKTSFGVEDGKAVCAYSLEENDLANYIDMDETDNYLHNQTQFLPQGSYKYFFKCVDAGGNLASASTSFIVKTDTAEPLIARIFRDGSSMKIITNEDGGCVYSLNSCSYDYESGTGFVYDTSASGVFNKKVHYTDWDTSKTYYIKCQDINGKKPRSDKCSAVIQGSEL
;
A
#
# COMPACT_ATOMS: atom_id res chain seq x y z
N TYR A 1 42.31 -24.49 4.00
CA TYR A 1 42.89 -24.95 5.29
C TYR A 1 44.10 -25.83 5.00
N THR A 2 45.29 -25.39 5.34
CA THR A 2 46.48 -26.19 5.13
C THR A 2 47.29 -26.27 6.43
N LYS A 3 47.67 -27.48 6.82
CA LYS A 3 48.55 -27.71 7.98
C LYS A 3 50.00 -27.65 7.53
N LYS A 4 50.72 -26.61 7.91
CA LYS A 4 52.16 -26.47 7.62
C LYS A 4 52.94 -26.38 8.94
N ASN A 5 53.85 -27.31 9.19
CA ASN A 5 54.66 -27.39 10.41
C ASN A 5 53.86 -27.40 11.73
N GLY A 6 52.72 -28.08 11.78
CA GLY A 6 51.87 -28.14 12.98
C GLY A 6 51.02 -26.91 13.26
N VAL A 7 51.10 -25.87 12.43
CA VAL A 7 50.28 -24.66 12.53
C VAL A 7 49.22 -24.69 11.42
N ASN A 8 47.97 -24.54 11.80
CA ASN A 8 46.89 -24.41 10.84
C ASN A 8 46.91 -23.00 10.24
N THR A 9 47.01 -22.88 8.93
CA THR A 9 46.99 -21.60 8.23
C THR A 9 45.71 -21.52 7.42
N MET A 10 44.93 -20.44 7.59
CA MET A 10 43.77 -20.09 6.77
C MET A 10 44.15 -18.94 5.85
N THR A 11 43.83 -19.07 4.57
CA THR A 11 44.01 -17.98 3.61
C THR A 11 42.64 -17.59 3.01
N LEU A 12 42.28 -16.35 3.17
CA LEU A 12 41.08 -15.74 2.55
C LEU A 12 41.54 -14.93 1.34
N TYR A 13 40.76 -14.99 0.27
CA TYR A 13 40.99 -14.23 -0.95
C TYR A 13 39.78 -13.24 -1.12
N ALA A 14 40.08 -11.96 -1.05
CA ALA A 14 39.08 -10.92 -1.27
C ALA A 14 39.23 -10.27 -2.65
N ARG A 15 38.14 -10.06 -3.32
CA ARG A 15 38.01 -9.18 -4.51
C ARG A 15 36.89 -8.17 -4.27
N CYS A 16 37.17 -6.94 -4.65
CA CYS A 16 36.19 -5.86 -4.50
C CYS A 16 35.67 -5.44 -5.86
N ILE A 17 34.40 -5.08 -5.92
CA ILE A 17 33.72 -4.44 -7.05
C ILE A 17 33.22 -3.10 -6.54
N ASP A 18 33.41 -2.02 -7.30
CA ASP A 18 32.86 -0.71 -6.93
C ASP A 18 31.35 -0.63 -7.19
N GLY A 19 30.71 0.41 -6.67
CA GLY A 19 29.26 0.63 -6.83
C GLY A 19 28.77 0.80 -8.27
N ASN A 20 29.69 0.98 -9.24
CA ASN A 20 29.40 1.09 -10.66
C ASN A 20 29.61 -0.25 -11.40
N GLY A 21 29.92 -1.32 -10.68
CA GLY A 21 30.12 -2.65 -11.25
C GLY A 21 31.51 -2.85 -11.88
N ASN A 22 32.44 -1.92 -11.73
CA ASN A 22 33.80 -2.11 -12.21
C ASN A 22 34.51 -3.11 -11.30
N GLY A 23 34.91 -4.26 -11.85
CA GLY A 23 35.75 -5.23 -11.16
C GLY A 23 37.09 -4.59 -10.80
N GLY A 24 37.24 -4.27 -9.52
CA GLY A 24 38.52 -3.82 -9.00
C GLY A 24 39.51 -4.93 -9.09
N ASN A 25 40.69 -4.83 -9.20
CA ASN A 25 41.83 -5.73 -9.15
C ASN A 25 41.78 -6.96 -10.08
N SER A 26 42.68 -7.06 -10.99
CA SER A 26 42.94 -8.26 -11.80
C SER A 26 43.38 -9.48 -10.94
N GLY A 27 43.69 -9.27 -9.65
CA GLY A 27 44.05 -10.30 -8.67
C GLY A 27 43.30 -10.19 -7.36
N ALA A 28 43.08 -11.33 -6.69
CA ALA A 28 42.54 -11.34 -5.33
C ALA A 28 43.63 -10.90 -4.32
N VAL A 29 43.25 -10.13 -3.32
CA VAL A 29 44.11 -9.87 -2.15
C VAL A 29 43.98 -11.06 -1.22
N ALA A 30 45.13 -11.68 -0.92
CA ALA A 30 45.19 -12.84 -0.03
C ALA A 30 45.53 -12.39 1.40
N PHE A 31 44.69 -12.78 2.35
CA PHE A 31 44.94 -12.62 3.78
C PHE A 31 45.25 -13.99 4.37
N SER A 32 46.49 -14.21 4.83
CA SER A 32 46.86 -15.46 5.49
C SER A 32 47.09 -15.21 6.97
N PHE A 33 46.46 -16.01 7.81
CA PHE A 33 46.62 -15.96 9.27
C PHE A 33 46.74 -17.37 9.83
N CYS A 34 47.48 -17.47 10.94
CA CYS A 34 47.66 -18.71 11.65
C CYS A 34 46.53 -18.90 12.65
N VAL A 35 45.87 -20.06 12.57
CA VAL A 35 44.89 -20.48 13.57
C VAL A 35 45.59 -21.33 14.60
N LYS A 36 45.68 -20.84 15.81
CA LYS A 36 46.27 -21.60 16.94
C LYS A 36 45.16 -22.46 17.56
N GLU A 37 45.32 -23.77 17.54
CA GLU A 37 44.43 -24.66 18.27
C GLU A 37 44.66 -24.43 19.77
N GLY A 38 43.65 -23.91 20.45
CA GLY A 38 43.56 -23.85 21.89
C GLY A 38 42.27 -24.56 22.31
N PRO A 39 42.07 -24.86 23.59
CA PRO A 39 40.79 -25.32 24.07
C PRO A 39 39.78 -24.22 23.81
N ASP A 40 38.65 -24.57 23.18
CA ASP A 40 37.50 -23.70 23.10
C ASP A 40 36.87 -23.61 24.47
N THR A 41 36.71 -22.38 24.97
CA THR A 41 36.20 -22.11 26.31
C THR A 41 34.98 -21.14 26.27
N SER A 42 34.54 -20.76 25.07
CA SER A 42 33.44 -19.84 24.85
C SER A 42 32.22 -20.57 24.32
N PRO A 43 31.04 -20.30 24.88
CA PRO A 43 29.80 -20.81 24.32
C PRO A 43 29.44 -20.08 23.02
N PRO A 44 28.56 -20.68 22.17
CA PRO A 44 28.04 -20.00 21.00
C PRO A 44 27.34 -18.70 21.35
N VAL A 45 27.44 -17.74 20.43
CA VAL A 45 26.71 -16.47 20.53
C VAL A 45 25.60 -16.47 19.48
N VAL A 46 24.39 -16.12 19.88
CA VAL A 46 23.28 -15.88 18.96
C VAL A 46 23.39 -14.46 18.45
N GLU A 47 23.58 -14.28 17.15
CA GLU A 47 23.69 -12.99 16.48
C GLU A 47 22.32 -12.39 16.14
N GLY A 48 21.26 -13.25 16.05
CA GLY A 48 19.91 -12.83 15.74
C GLY A 48 19.02 -13.97 15.25
N GLY A 49 17.92 -13.60 14.60
CA GLY A 49 17.00 -14.54 13.99
C GLY A 49 16.23 -13.95 12.82
N SER A 50 15.52 -14.79 12.09
CA SER A 50 14.75 -14.40 10.89
C SER A 50 13.52 -13.52 11.19
N ILE A 51 13.10 -13.46 12.44
CA ILE A 51 11.95 -12.66 12.90
C ILE A 51 12.37 -11.95 14.19
N ASP A 52 12.14 -10.65 14.23
CA ASP A 52 12.45 -9.83 15.39
C ASP A 52 11.50 -10.09 16.57
N SER A 53 12.01 -9.98 17.80
CA SER A 53 11.20 -10.08 18.99
C SER A 53 10.20 -8.92 19.06
N GLY A 54 8.93 -9.23 19.30
CA GLY A 54 7.82 -8.28 19.28
C GLY A 54 7.04 -8.25 17.97
N SER A 55 7.48 -8.96 16.95
CA SER A 55 6.76 -9.10 15.68
C SER A 55 5.43 -9.82 15.85
N PHE A 56 4.47 -9.43 15.03
CA PHE A 56 3.17 -10.10 14.96
C PHE A 56 3.25 -11.35 14.07
N VAL A 57 2.35 -12.28 14.34
CA VAL A 57 2.15 -13.48 13.52
C VAL A 57 0.68 -13.58 13.13
N GLN A 58 0.44 -14.23 12.00
CA GLN A 58 -0.87 -14.38 11.40
C GLN A 58 -1.89 -14.98 12.38
N PHE A 59 -3.13 -14.53 12.28
CA PHE A 59 -4.25 -15.11 13.03
C PHE A 59 -4.41 -16.59 12.70
N ASN A 60 -4.59 -17.43 13.72
CA ASN A 60 -4.65 -18.88 13.64
C ASN A 60 -3.41 -19.55 13.04
N ALA A 61 -2.25 -18.95 13.13
CA ALA A 61 -1.01 -19.63 12.77
C ALA A 61 -0.74 -20.78 13.75
N ASP A 62 -0.71 -22.00 13.27
CA ASP A 62 -0.37 -23.18 14.10
C ASP A 62 1.14 -23.24 14.36
N LYS A 63 1.92 -22.78 13.39
CA LYS A 63 3.37 -22.84 13.38
C LYS A 63 3.96 -21.67 12.60
N VAL A 64 5.18 -21.29 13.00
CA VAL A 64 5.94 -20.22 12.36
C VAL A 64 7.34 -20.73 12.06
N PRO A 65 7.78 -20.73 10.78
CA PRO A 65 9.16 -21.04 10.45
C PRO A 65 10.09 -19.98 11.05
N TYR A 66 11.17 -20.41 11.67
CA TYR A 66 12.11 -19.54 12.33
C TYR A 66 13.54 -20.01 12.11
N GLU A 67 14.43 -19.08 11.84
CA GLU A 67 15.86 -19.29 11.76
C GLU A 67 16.55 -18.52 12.86
N LEU A 68 17.49 -19.19 13.53
CA LEU A 68 18.39 -18.61 14.53
C LEU A 68 19.80 -18.56 13.95
N TYR A 69 20.49 -17.47 14.13
CA TYR A 69 21.82 -17.22 13.57
C TYR A 69 22.86 -17.29 14.67
N THR A 70 23.91 -18.11 14.48
CA THR A 70 25.00 -18.29 15.44
C THR A 70 26.34 -18.01 14.81
N ASN A 71 27.28 -17.52 15.62
CA ASN A 71 28.67 -17.19 15.20
C ASN A 71 29.49 -18.42 14.87
N GLU A 72 29.06 -19.60 15.30
CA GLU A 72 29.80 -20.86 15.14
C GLU A 72 28.89 -22.07 14.98
N ILE A 73 29.43 -23.18 14.50
CA ILE A 73 28.70 -24.45 14.35
C ILE A 73 28.21 -24.93 15.72
N SER A 74 26.90 -25.03 15.85
CA SER A 74 26.24 -25.27 17.13
C SER A 74 25.09 -26.27 16.98
N GLU A 75 24.71 -26.89 18.08
CA GLU A 75 23.46 -27.59 18.28
C GLU A 75 22.55 -26.68 19.10
N CYS A 76 21.38 -26.32 18.59
CA CYS A 76 20.45 -25.43 19.27
C CYS A 76 19.15 -26.13 19.62
N LYS A 77 18.57 -25.73 20.73
CA LYS A 77 17.26 -26.19 21.19
C LYS A 77 16.42 -24.99 21.60
N TRP A 78 15.11 -25.20 21.65
CA TRP A 78 14.18 -24.19 22.15
C TRP A 78 13.10 -24.80 23.04
N SER A 79 12.53 -23.97 23.89
CA SER A 79 11.42 -24.29 24.79
C SER A 79 10.50 -23.09 24.98
N ARG A 80 9.28 -23.34 25.45
CA ARG A 80 8.33 -22.28 25.86
C ARG A 80 8.65 -21.67 27.22
N LEU A 81 9.51 -22.31 27.99
CA LEU A 81 9.99 -21.87 29.30
C LEU A 81 11.51 -21.74 29.24
N ASP A 82 12.07 -20.80 29.98
CA ASP A 82 13.52 -20.68 30.14
C ASP A 82 14.06 -21.84 30.98
N LYS A 83 14.62 -22.83 30.30
CA LYS A 83 15.17 -24.06 30.85
C LYS A 83 16.65 -24.17 30.53
N ALA A 84 17.35 -25.05 31.24
CA ALA A 84 18.69 -25.47 30.84
C ALA A 84 18.65 -26.17 29.46
N PHE A 85 19.75 -26.12 28.71
CA PHE A 85 19.83 -26.71 27.37
C PHE A 85 19.39 -28.17 27.32
N GLU A 86 19.78 -28.96 28.32
CA GLU A 86 19.47 -30.39 28.38
C GLU A 86 17.96 -30.67 28.56
N ASP A 87 17.26 -29.75 29.23
CA ASP A 87 15.84 -29.86 29.56
C ASP A 87 14.91 -29.26 28.48
N MET A 88 15.48 -28.67 27.43
CA MET A 88 14.70 -28.12 26.31
C MET A 88 14.19 -29.24 25.40
N GLU A 89 12.91 -29.18 25.05
CA GLU A 89 12.20 -30.29 24.38
C GLU A 89 12.38 -30.32 22.88
N ASN A 90 12.66 -29.16 22.25
CA ASN A 90 12.62 -29.04 20.82
C ASN A 90 14.03 -28.79 20.27
N THR A 91 14.48 -29.66 19.36
CA THR A 91 15.76 -29.51 18.66
C THR A 91 15.60 -28.72 17.38
N MET A 92 16.63 -28.01 16.97
CA MET A 92 16.71 -27.29 15.71
C MET A 92 17.60 -28.03 14.70
N SER A 93 17.34 -27.82 13.41
CA SER A 93 18.20 -28.31 12.33
C SER A 93 19.27 -27.25 12.06
N CYS A 94 20.50 -27.51 12.49
CA CYS A 94 21.60 -26.56 12.38
C CYS A 94 22.60 -26.93 11.28
N ALA A 95 23.23 -25.91 10.68
CA ALA A 95 24.39 -26.05 9.85
C ALA A 95 25.51 -26.76 10.63
N ASN A 96 26.13 -27.77 10.03
CA ASN A 96 27.16 -28.61 10.67
C ASN A 96 28.49 -28.65 9.90
N GLN A 97 28.61 -27.87 8.84
CA GLN A 97 29.81 -27.75 8.00
C GLN A 97 30.17 -26.27 7.81
N VAL A 98 31.46 -25.98 7.72
CA VAL A 98 31.97 -24.62 7.59
C VAL A 98 31.47 -23.91 6.31
N GLU A 99 31.23 -24.71 5.27
CA GLU A 99 30.74 -24.21 3.97
C GLU A 99 29.25 -23.79 3.99
N GLN A 100 28.52 -24.08 5.07
CA GLN A 100 27.11 -23.79 5.23
C GLN A 100 26.86 -22.43 5.92
N ILE A 101 27.83 -21.56 5.97
CA ILE A 101 27.67 -20.19 6.44
C ILE A 101 26.83 -19.37 5.44
N ASN A 102 25.99 -18.48 5.95
CA ASN A 102 25.23 -17.55 5.12
C ASN A 102 26.10 -16.36 4.63
N ALA A 103 25.51 -15.44 3.89
CA ALA A 103 26.20 -14.26 3.37
C ALA A 103 26.73 -13.31 4.46
N ASN A 104 26.15 -13.37 5.66
CA ASN A 104 26.56 -12.56 6.82
C ASN A 104 27.64 -13.26 7.68
N LEU A 105 28.11 -14.43 7.26
CA LEU A 105 29.04 -15.29 7.98
C LEU A 105 28.47 -15.97 9.23
N ASP A 106 27.14 -16.15 9.30
CA ASP A 106 26.48 -16.84 10.39
C ASP A 106 26.14 -18.28 10.01
N TYR A 107 26.07 -19.16 11.01
CA TYR A 107 25.53 -20.50 10.88
C TYR A 107 24.04 -20.50 11.23
N VAL A 108 23.24 -21.12 10.37
CA VAL A 108 21.77 -21.11 10.48
C VAL A 108 21.28 -22.36 11.20
N CYS A 109 20.46 -22.16 12.22
CA CYS A 109 19.65 -23.21 12.85
C CYS A 109 18.19 -22.95 12.54
N SER A 110 17.50 -23.84 11.85
CA SER A 110 16.08 -23.70 11.46
C SER A 110 15.16 -24.59 12.27
N THR A 111 13.93 -24.11 12.50
CA THR A 111 12.87 -24.85 13.19
C THR A 111 11.50 -24.32 12.80
N GLU A 112 10.44 -25.05 13.20
CA GLU A 112 9.07 -24.54 13.23
C GLU A 112 8.66 -24.29 14.69
N LEU A 113 8.40 -23.02 15.03
CA LEU A 113 7.87 -22.67 16.34
C LEU A 113 6.39 -23.03 16.42
N THR A 114 6.00 -23.82 17.40
CA THR A 114 4.64 -24.36 17.54
C THR A 114 3.94 -23.87 18.81
N GLY A 115 2.63 -24.10 18.88
CA GLY A 115 1.82 -23.72 20.03
C GLY A 115 1.57 -22.22 20.11
N ILE A 116 1.48 -21.57 18.97
CA ILE A 116 1.13 -20.13 18.83
C ILE A 116 -0.32 -19.96 19.32
N LYS A 117 -0.54 -18.91 20.11
CA LYS A 117 -1.87 -18.51 20.60
C LYS A 117 -2.19 -17.13 20.07
N ASN A 118 -3.43 -16.96 19.59
CA ASN A 118 -3.96 -15.66 19.21
C ASN A 118 -4.12 -14.75 20.43
N ASP A 119 -4.02 -13.43 20.18
CA ASP A 119 -4.20 -12.39 21.24
C ASP A 119 -3.31 -12.65 22.46
N PHE A 120 -2.06 -13.11 22.20
CA PHE A 120 -1.15 -13.53 23.26
C PHE A 120 0.31 -13.28 22.89
N ASP A 121 1.12 -12.96 23.91
CA ASP A 121 2.57 -12.88 23.78
C ASP A 121 3.18 -14.28 23.86
N ASN A 122 3.49 -14.84 22.71
CA ASN A 122 4.07 -16.18 22.59
C ASN A 122 5.58 -16.12 22.81
N LYS A 123 6.04 -16.58 23.96
CA LYS A 123 7.46 -16.57 24.35
C LYS A 123 8.14 -17.88 24.02
N PHE A 124 9.36 -17.76 23.48
CA PHE A 124 10.26 -18.83 23.15
C PHE A 124 11.65 -18.50 23.68
N TYR A 125 12.38 -19.51 24.12
CA TYR A 125 13.72 -19.39 24.68
C TYR A 125 14.63 -20.37 23.95
N PHE A 126 15.77 -19.89 23.47
CA PHE A 126 16.75 -20.68 22.72
C PHE A 126 18.06 -20.76 23.49
N ARG A 127 18.68 -21.93 23.46
CA ARG A 127 20.05 -22.12 23.90
C ARG A 127 20.80 -22.97 22.90
N CYS A 128 22.07 -22.67 22.71
CA CYS A 128 22.96 -23.39 21.83
C CYS A 128 24.14 -23.94 22.60
N LYS A 129 24.69 -25.02 22.07
CA LYS A 129 25.88 -25.75 22.57
C LYS A 129 26.83 -25.94 21.40
N ASP A 130 28.08 -25.59 21.59
CA ASP A 130 29.10 -25.66 20.53
C ASP A 130 29.54 -27.09 20.19
N LEU A 131 30.44 -27.18 19.23
CA LEU A 131 31.22 -28.37 18.88
C LEU A 131 30.40 -29.67 18.81
N PRO A 132 29.32 -29.76 18.00
CA PRO A 132 28.54 -30.99 17.84
C PRO A 132 29.51 -32.13 17.39
N GLY A 133 29.44 -33.26 18.08
CA GLY A 133 30.32 -34.41 17.84
C GLY A 133 31.61 -34.46 18.69
N LYS A 134 31.87 -33.46 19.55
CA LYS A 134 32.89 -33.57 20.60
C LYS A 134 32.32 -34.23 21.87
N ALA A 135 33.25 -34.64 22.77
CA ALA A 135 32.81 -35.15 24.06
C ALA A 135 32.14 -34.04 24.90
N GLU A 136 31.15 -34.38 25.68
CA GLU A 136 30.35 -33.39 26.46
C GLU A 136 31.21 -32.45 27.34
N LYS A 137 32.28 -32.97 27.93
CA LYS A 137 33.21 -32.17 28.76
C LYS A 137 33.98 -31.10 28.00
N ASP A 138 34.01 -31.21 26.67
CA ASP A 138 34.76 -30.31 25.76
C ASP A 138 33.82 -29.36 24.99
N ARG A 139 32.55 -29.33 25.40
CA ARG A 139 31.47 -28.50 24.77
C ARG A 139 31.03 -27.40 25.72
N ASN A 140 30.83 -26.21 25.19
CA ASN A 140 30.35 -25.05 25.96
C ASN A 140 28.88 -24.80 25.66
N VAL A 141 28.12 -24.49 26.67
CA VAL A 141 26.68 -24.24 26.60
C VAL A 141 26.38 -22.80 26.96
N MET A 142 25.48 -22.14 26.23
CA MET A 142 24.98 -20.81 26.58
C MET A 142 24.42 -20.82 28.00
N SER A 143 24.96 -19.98 28.88
CA SER A 143 24.48 -19.79 30.27
C SER A 143 23.15 -19.02 30.32
N THR A 144 22.91 -18.13 29.34
CA THR A 144 21.70 -17.32 29.23
C THR A 144 20.97 -17.70 27.94
N SER A 145 19.65 -17.84 27.98
CA SER A 145 18.84 -18.08 26.78
C SER A 145 18.70 -16.83 25.94
N PHE A 146 18.54 -17.02 24.63
CA PHE A 146 18.09 -15.96 23.72
C PHE A 146 16.54 -15.96 23.71
N PRO A 147 15.88 -14.88 24.14
CA PRO A 147 14.42 -14.81 24.21
C PRO A 147 13.84 -14.25 22.91
N LEU A 148 12.76 -14.85 22.44
CA LEU A 148 11.92 -14.35 21.34
C LEU A 148 10.48 -14.25 21.83
N THR A 149 9.82 -13.13 21.57
CA THR A 149 8.40 -12.96 21.80
C THR A 149 7.71 -12.69 20.47
N LEU A 150 6.73 -13.52 20.11
CA LEU A 150 5.87 -13.32 18.95
C LEU A 150 4.46 -12.98 19.42
N LYS A 151 3.90 -11.88 18.89
CA LYS A 151 2.55 -11.43 19.23
C LYS A 151 1.54 -12.11 18.30
N GLY A 152 0.67 -12.94 18.86
CA GLY A 152 -0.42 -13.57 18.10
C GLY A 152 -1.50 -12.56 17.77
N THR A 153 -1.86 -12.43 16.49
CA THR A 153 -2.93 -11.53 16.06
C THR A 153 -4.28 -11.98 16.64
N LYS A 154 -5.10 -11.04 17.06
CA LYS A 154 -6.40 -11.30 17.70
C LYS A 154 -7.47 -11.75 16.72
N ASN A 155 -7.54 -11.10 15.55
CA ASN A 155 -8.50 -11.34 14.50
C ASN A 155 -7.78 -11.27 13.15
N THR A 156 -8.35 -11.85 12.11
CA THR A 156 -7.86 -11.65 10.75
C THR A 156 -8.12 -10.23 10.27
N LEU A 157 -7.29 -9.73 9.36
CA LEU A 157 -7.54 -8.47 8.66
C LEU A 157 -8.83 -8.54 7.87
N ALA A 158 -9.62 -7.46 7.85
CA ALA A 158 -10.83 -7.33 7.04
C ALA A 158 -10.83 -6.03 6.26
N ILE A 159 -11.44 -6.05 5.07
CA ILE A 159 -11.77 -4.87 4.30
C ILE A 159 -13.23 -4.53 4.59
N GLU A 160 -13.48 -3.38 5.23
CA GLU A 160 -14.83 -2.92 5.58
C GLU A 160 -15.52 -2.21 4.42
N GLN A 161 -14.75 -1.47 3.62
CA GLN A 161 -15.27 -0.65 2.55
C GLN A 161 -14.30 -0.61 1.38
N VAL A 162 -14.84 -0.66 0.19
CA VAL A 162 -14.14 -0.39 -1.06
C VAL A 162 -14.95 0.58 -1.91
N GLY A 163 -14.26 1.42 -2.65
CA GLY A 163 -14.89 2.38 -3.55
C GLY A 163 -13.95 2.84 -4.66
N PRO A 164 -14.52 3.58 -5.60
CA PRO A 164 -15.92 3.98 -5.70
C PRO A 164 -16.81 2.86 -6.26
N ASN A 165 -18.13 3.12 -6.21
CA ASN A 165 -19.14 2.29 -6.88
C ASN A 165 -20.12 3.20 -7.66
N GLY A 166 -20.95 2.60 -8.53
CA GLY A 166 -21.96 3.32 -9.30
C GLY A 166 -21.39 4.07 -10.51
N THR A 167 -21.87 5.28 -10.77
CA THR A 167 -21.45 6.10 -11.92
C THR A 167 -20.75 7.36 -11.43
N ILE A 168 -19.57 7.62 -12.01
CA ILE A 168 -18.77 8.82 -11.77
C ILE A 168 -18.81 9.63 -13.07
N THR A 169 -19.22 10.89 -13.00
CA THR A 169 -19.28 11.79 -14.16
C THR A 169 -18.25 12.90 -14.01
N GLY A 170 -17.54 13.21 -15.08
CA GLY A 170 -16.62 14.34 -15.13
C GLY A 170 -16.69 15.07 -16.46
N GLY A 171 -16.23 16.31 -16.48
CA GLY A 171 -16.28 17.20 -17.65
C GLY A 171 -15.09 17.04 -18.62
N GLU A 172 -14.06 16.29 -18.27
CA GLU A 172 -12.88 16.10 -19.09
C GLU A 172 -12.88 14.74 -19.81
N SER A 173 -12.05 14.59 -20.84
CA SER A 173 -11.90 13.30 -21.55
C SER A 173 -11.38 12.17 -20.67
N VAL A 174 -10.71 12.51 -19.61
CA VAL A 174 -10.31 11.61 -18.51
C VAL A 174 -10.76 12.19 -17.18
N VAL A 175 -11.29 11.35 -16.32
CA VAL A 175 -11.85 11.72 -15.02
C VAL A 175 -10.95 11.21 -13.92
N GLY A 176 -10.59 12.08 -12.97
CA GLY A 176 -9.90 11.68 -11.74
C GLY A 176 -10.84 10.87 -10.86
N VAL A 177 -10.48 9.62 -10.60
CA VAL A 177 -11.26 8.68 -9.79
C VAL A 177 -10.42 8.26 -8.60
N ASN A 178 -10.91 8.48 -7.39
CA ASN A 178 -10.23 8.04 -6.18
C ASN A 178 -10.69 6.65 -5.79
N LEU A 179 -9.78 5.67 -5.89
CA LEU A 179 -9.97 4.32 -5.35
C LEU A 179 -9.73 4.39 -3.84
N VAL A 180 -10.67 3.87 -3.06
CA VAL A 180 -10.63 3.91 -1.60
C VAL A 180 -10.82 2.52 -1.05
N VAL A 181 -9.95 2.14 -0.10
CA VAL A 181 -10.10 0.91 0.69
C VAL A 181 -10.02 1.28 2.16
N LYS A 182 -10.93 0.76 2.97
CA LYS A 182 -10.89 0.87 4.43
C LYS A 182 -10.74 -0.51 5.03
N THR A 183 -9.72 -0.67 5.86
CA THR A 183 -9.38 -1.90 6.58
C THR A 183 -9.73 -1.80 8.06
N SER A 184 -9.89 -2.96 8.70
CA SER A 184 -10.16 -3.09 10.13
C SER A 184 -9.69 -4.44 10.64
N PHE A 185 -9.65 -4.60 11.96
CA PHE A 185 -9.14 -5.79 12.64
C PHE A 185 -7.67 -6.07 12.30
N GLY A 186 -7.23 -7.34 12.32
CA GLY A 186 -5.83 -7.68 12.09
C GLY A 186 -4.88 -7.07 13.13
N VAL A 187 -3.69 -6.73 12.69
CA VAL A 187 -2.68 -6.06 13.52
C VAL A 187 -3.01 -4.56 13.60
N GLU A 188 -2.83 -3.95 14.78
CA GLU A 188 -3.02 -2.52 15.02
C GLU A 188 -4.36 -1.99 14.47
N ASP A 189 -5.45 -2.74 14.75
CA ASP A 189 -6.84 -2.39 14.37
C ASP A 189 -7.07 -2.12 12.87
N GLY A 190 -6.31 -2.80 12.01
CA GLY A 190 -6.49 -2.75 10.57
C GLY A 190 -5.42 -2.00 9.81
N LYS A 191 -4.32 -1.60 10.45
CA LYS A 191 -3.18 -1.03 9.75
C LYS A 191 -2.61 -2.05 8.77
N ALA A 192 -2.56 -1.70 7.49
CA ALA A 192 -2.19 -2.61 6.43
C ALA A 192 -1.53 -1.88 5.24
N VAL A 193 -0.84 -2.64 4.41
CA VAL A 193 -0.44 -2.22 3.07
C VAL A 193 -1.42 -2.81 2.07
N CYS A 194 -2.04 -1.97 1.25
CA CYS A 194 -3.00 -2.38 0.24
C CYS A 194 -2.47 -2.12 -1.16
N ALA A 195 -2.72 -3.07 -2.04
CA ALA A 195 -2.40 -3.00 -3.46
C ALA A 195 -3.65 -3.23 -4.31
N TYR A 196 -3.65 -2.71 -5.53
CA TYR A 196 -4.76 -2.84 -6.48
C TYR A 196 -4.31 -3.41 -7.82
N SER A 197 -5.25 -4.02 -8.54
CA SER A 197 -5.05 -4.53 -9.91
C SER A 197 -6.36 -4.49 -10.68
N LEU A 198 -6.27 -4.52 -12.02
CA LEU A 198 -7.40 -4.80 -12.93
C LEU A 198 -7.63 -6.30 -13.12
N GLU A 199 -6.69 -7.14 -12.72
CA GLU A 199 -6.72 -8.60 -12.84
C GLU A 199 -6.66 -9.27 -11.46
N GLU A 200 -7.62 -10.16 -11.18
CA GLU A 200 -7.79 -10.76 -9.84
C GLU A 200 -6.64 -11.70 -9.46
N ASN A 201 -6.20 -12.53 -10.40
CA ASN A 201 -5.35 -13.69 -10.11
C ASN A 201 -3.86 -13.50 -10.45
N ASP A 202 -3.50 -12.39 -11.06
CA ASP A 202 -2.10 -12.09 -11.37
C ASP A 202 -1.47 -11.23 -10.29
N LEU A 203 -0.77 -11.89 -9.36
CA LEU A 203 -0.09 -11.21 -8.25
C LEU A 203 1.01 -10.25 -8.70
N ALA A 204 1.62 -10.49 -9.86
CA ALA A 204 2.67 -9.63 -10.40
C ALA A 204 2.13 -8.27 -10.88
N ASN A 205 0.82 -8.17 -11.14
CA ASN A 205 0.16 -6.96 -11.60
C ASN A 205 -0.49 -6.13 -10.49
N TYR A 206 -0.33 -6.52 -9.21
CA TYR A 206 -0.77 -5.70 -8.09
C TYR A 206 0.25 -4.59 -7.83
N ILE A 207 -0.25 -3.36 -7.73
CA ILE A 207 0.53 -2.15 -7.49
C ILE A 207 0.10 -1.59 -6.13
N ASP A 208 1.06 -1.26 -5.29
CA ASP A 208 0.77 -0.64 -3.99
C ASP A 208 0.05 0.69 -4.19
N MET A 209 -0.92 0.97 -3.31
CA MET A 209 -1.64 2.25 -3.33
C MET A 209 -0.72 3.37 -2.85
N ASP A 210 -0.88 4.58 -3.41
CA ASP A 210 -0.03 5.75 -3.08
C ASP A 210 -0.13 6.12 -1.59
N GLU A 211 -1.34 6.10 -1.04
CA GLU A 211 -1.58 6.30 0.39
C GLU A 211 -1.97 4.96 1.01
N THR A 212 -1.03 4.32 1.67
CA THR A 212 -1.20 3.02 2.33
C THR A 212 -0.43 2.98 3.66
N ASP A 213 -0.21 1.80 4.26
CA ASP A 213 0.36 1.63 5.62
C ASP A 213 -0.46 2.33 6.71
N ASN A 214 -1.78 2.29 6.59
CA ASN A 214 -2.77 2.86 7.51
C ASN A 214 -4.04 2.00 7.47
N TYR A 215 -5.19 2.49 7.98
CA TYR A 215 -6.52 1.87 7.85
C TYR A 215 -7.38 2.46 6.74
N LEU A 216 -6.97 3.57 6.16
CA LEU A 216 -7.61 4.18 5.00
C LEU A 216 -6.56 4.30 3.90
N HIS A 217 -6.85 3.69 2.76
CA HIS A 217 -5.94 3.62 1.62
C HIS A 217 -6.58 4.32 0.44
N ASN A 218 -5.81 5.14 -0.27
CA ASN A 218 -6.28 5.94 -1.38
C ASN A 218 -5.33 5.82 -2.58
N GLN A 219 -5.94 5.79 -3.76
CA GLN A 219 -5.23 5.82 -5.04
C GLN A 219 -6.02 6.61 -6.06
N THR A 220 -5.47 7.68 -6.60
CA THR A 220 -6.12 8.41 -7.69
C THR A 220 -5.76 7.79 -9.04
N GLN A 221 -6.78 7.51 -9.85
CA GLN A 221 -6.67 7.06 -11.22
C GLN A 221 -7.30 8.07 -12.17
N PHE A 222 -6.67 8.30 -13.33
CA PHE A 222 -7.23 9.15 -14.38
C PHE A 222 -7.76 8.26 -15.50
N LEU A 223 -9.09 8.14 -15.57
CA LEU A 223 -9.75 7.14 -16.39
C LEU A 223 -10.61 7.78 -17.47
N PRO A 224 -10.53 7.32 -18.75
CA PRO A 224 -11.47 7.69 -19.77
C PRO A 224 -12.87 7.08 -19.52
N GLN A 225 -13.84 7.46 -20.33
CA GLN A 225 -15.16 6.84 -20.28
C GLN A 225 -15.08 5.33 -20.45
N GLY A 226 -15.71 4.57 -19.56
CA GLY A 226 -15.68 3.11 -19.58
C GLY A 226 -16.28 2.48 -18.33
N SER A 227 -16.31 1.14 -18.32
CA SER A 227 -16.66 0.33 -17.17
C SER A 227 -15.38 -0.27 -16.59
N TYR A 228 -15.21 -0.16 -15.29
CA TYR A 228 -14.00 -0.57 -14.59
C TYR A 228 -14.33 -1.52 -13.46
N LYS A 229 -13.46 -2.51 -13.25
CA LYS A 229 -13.45 -3.37 -12.09
C LYS A 229 -12.03 -3.41 -11.54
N TYR A 230 -11.88 -3.08 -10.26
CA TYR A 230 -10.62 -3.12 -9.54
C TYR A 230 -10.68 -4.16 -8.44
N PHE A 231 -9.58 -4.88 -8.28
CA PHE A 231 -9.36 -5.84 -7.21
C PHE A 231 -8.33 -5.28 -6.24
N PHE A 232 -8.56 -5.49 -4.95
CA PHE A 232 -7.69 -5.04 -3.88
C PHE A 232 -7.22 -6.21 -3.05
N LYS A 233 -5.95 -6.18 -2.65
CA LYS A 233 -5.35 -7.08 -1.67
C LYS A 233 -4.63 -6.26 -0.63
N CYS A 234 -4.91 -6.53 0.63
CA CYS A 234 -4.29 -5.88 1.77
C CYS A 234 -3.59 -6.91 2.64
N VAL A 235 -2.44 -6.55 3.19
CA VAL A 235 -1.66 -7.37 4.12
C VAL A 235 -1.24 -6.52 5.31
N ASP A 236 -1.43 -7.03 6.52
CA ASP A 236 -0.95 -6.39 7.74
C ASP A 236 0.44 -6.90 8.16
N ALA A 237 1.01 -6.30 9.21
CA ALA A 237 2.32 -6.67 9.74
C ALA A 237 2.39 -8.10 10.33
N GLY A 238 1.26 -8.75 10.57
CA GLY A 238 1.17 -10.14 10.99
C GLY A 238 1.06 -11.13 9.83
N GLY A 239 0.98 -10.64 8.59
CA GLY A 239 0.78 -11.46 7.40
C GLY A 239 -0.68 -11.88 7.17
N ASN A 240 -1.65 -11.24 7.85
CA ASN A 240 -3.06 -11.47 7.58
C ASN A 240 -3.46 -10.82 6.27
N LEU A 241 -4.16 -11.55 5.42
CA LEU A 241 -4.57 -11.12 4.09
C LEU A 241 -6.08 -10.83 4.06
N ALA A 242 -6.45 -9.75 3.37
CA ALA A 242 -7.83 -9.45 3.02
C ALA A 242 -7.92 -9.08 1.54
N SER A 243 -9.02 -9.44 0.89
CA SER A 243 -9.25 -9.14 -0.53
C SER A 243 -10.67 -8.64 -0.75
N ALA A 244 -10.84 -7.70 -1.68
CA ALA A 244 -12.13 -7.20 -2.10
C ALA A 244 -12.08 -6.69 -3.55
N SER A 245 -13.22 -6.34 -4.12
CA SER A 245 -13.28 -5.70 -5.43
C SER A 245 -14.38 -4.65 -5.49
N THR A 246 -14.22 -3.68 -6.39
CA THR A 246 -15.25 -2.71 -6.72
C THR A 246 -15.46 -2.63 -8.22
N SER A 247 -16.66 -2.19 -8.63
CA SER A 247 -16.98 -1.93 -10.02
C SER A 247 -17.74 -0.62 -10.15
N PHE A 248 -17.38 0.18 -11.14
CA PHE A 248 -18.01 1.48 -11.41
C PHE A 248 -17.95 1.83 -12.90
N ILE A 249 -18.71 2.82 -13.28
CA ILE A 249 -18.76 3.34 -14.64
C ILE A 249 -18.27 4.78 -14.62
N VAL A 250 -17.33 5.12 -15.48
CA VAL A 250 -16.90 6.49 -15.73
C VAL A 250 -17.65 7.00 -16.96
N LYS A 251 -18.33 8.13 -16.81
CA LYS A 251 -18.97 8.89 -17.90
C LYS A 251 -18.30 10.24 -18.03
N THR A 252 -18.06 10.63 -19.27
CA THR A 252 -17.52 11.96 -19.56
C THR A 252 -18.64 12.81 -20.20
N ASP A 253 -18.82 14.00 -19.67
CA ASP A 253 -19.68 15.01 -20.25
C ASP A 253 -18.82 16.17 -20.74
N THR A 254 -18.61 16.19 -22.05
CA THR A 254 -17.79 17.21 -22.72
C THR A 254 -18.64 18.20 -23.52
N ALA A 255 -19.96 18.02 -23.50
CA ALA A 255 -20.90 18.89 -24.20
C ALA A 255 -21.17 20.16 -23.41
N GLU A 256 -21.46 21.25 -24.14
CA GLU A 256 -21.98 22.48 -23.54
C GLU A 256 -23.50 22.31 -23.27
N PRO A 257 -24.04 22.89 -22.19
CA PRO A 257 -25.47 22.83 -21.95
C PRO A 257 -26.25 23.55 -23.04
N LEU A 258 -27.29 22.88 -23.51
CA LEU A 258 -28.15 23.42 -24.55
C LEU A 258 -29.34 24.13 -23.93
N ILE A 259 -29.71 25.30 -24.47
CA ILE A 259 -30.93 25.97 -24.13
C ILE A 259 -32.06 25.28 -24.88
N ALA A 260 -32.92 24.56 -24.15
CA ALA A 260 -34.05 23.82 -24.70
C ALA A 260 -35.24 24.74 -25.03
N ARG A 261 -35.47 25.76 -24.19
CA ARG A 261 -36.54 26.74 -24.38
C ARG A 261 -36.18 28.09 -23.79
N ILE A 262 -36.60 29.15 -24.48
CA ILE A 262 -36.60 30.52 -23.98
C ILE A 262 -38.00 31.09 -24.24
N PHE A 263 -38.61 31.73 -23.25
CA PHE A 263 -39.90 32.37 -23.37
C PHE A 263 -40.13 33.41 -22.29
N ARG A 264 -41.11 34.28 -22.53
CA ARG A 264 -41.54 35.25 -21.54
C ARG A 264 -42.48 34.61 -20.51
N ASP A 265 -42.21 34.80 -19.24
CA ASP A 265 -43.04 34.37 -18.10
C ASP A 265 -43.35 35.61 -17.24
N GLY A 266 -44.51 36.21 -17.44
CA GLY A 266 -44.86 37.50 -16.81
C GLY A 266 -43.97 38.66 -17.22
N SER A 267 -43.24 39.23 -16.28
CA SER A 267 -42.24 40.28 -16.49
C SER A 267 -40.82 39.75 -16.68
N SER A 268 -40.64 38.43 -16.67
CA SER A 268 -39.33 37.80 -16.70
C SER A 268 -39.08 37.02 -17.99
N MET A 269 -37.83 36.93 -18.41
CA MET A 269 -37.34 35.92 -19.38
C MET A 269 -37.05 34.64 -18.62
N LYS A 270 -37.62 33.54 -19.09
CA LYS A 270 -37.40 32.22 -18.56
C LYS A 270 -36.61 31.37 -19.55
N ILE A 271 -35.51 30.74 -19.08
CA ILE A 271 -34.69 29.84 -19.84
C ILE A 271 -34.78 28.45 -19.22
N ILE A 272 -34.89 27.43 -20.05
CA ILE A 272 -34.83 26.03 -19.65
C ILE A 272 -33.65 25.38 -20.39
N THR A 273 -32.72 24.82 -19.65
CA THR A 273 -31.59 24.05 -20.17
C THR A 273 -31.88 22.54 -20.19
N ASN A 274 -31.20 21.78 -21.05
CA ASN A 274 -31.34 20.33 -21.11
C ASN A 274 -30.76 19.64 -19.86
N GLU A 275 -29.84 20.29 -19.15
CA GLU A 275 -29.14 19.78 -17.99
C GLU A 275 -28.96 20.84 -16.90
N ASP A 276 -28.51 20.41 -15.72
CA ASP A 276 -28.24 21.29 -14.59
C ASP A 276 -27.03 22.18 -14.85
N GLY A 277 -27.15 23.46 -14.52
CA GLY A 277 -26.09 24.43 -14.73
C GLY A 277 -26.43 25.83 -14.26
N GLY A 278 -25.69 26.80 -14.76
CA GLY A 278 -25.94 28.23 -14.55
C GLY A 278 -25.89 28.97 -15.88
N CYS A 279 -26.68 30.07 -15.98
CA CYS A 279 -26.63 30.95 -17.15
C CYS A 279 -26.30 32.37 -16.73
N VAL A 280 -25.58 33.07 -17.59
CA VAL A 280 -25.25 34.49 -17.48
C VAL A 280 -25.52 35.18 -18.80
N TYR A 281 -25.68 36.49 -18.80
CA TYR A 281 -25.85 37.27 -20.03
C TYR A 281 -25.02 38.53 -20.03
N SER A 282 -24.76 39.04 -21.22
CA SER A 282 -24.28 40.39 -21.52
C SER A 282 -25.27 41.09 -22.40
N LEU A 283 -25.30 42.43 -22.36
CA LEU A 283 -26.14 43.26 -23.25
C LEU A 283 -25.36 43.82 -24.45
N ASN A 284 -24.05 43.52 -24.53
CA ASN A 284 -23.18 44.13 -25.52
C ASN A 284 -22.85 43.16 -26.68
N SER A 285 -22.34 42.00 -26.39
CA SER A 285 -21.89 40.98 -27.40
C SER A 285 -21.65 39.63 -26.75
N CYS A 286 -21.34 38.62 -27.56
CA CYS A 286 -20.89 37.30 -27.07
C CYS A 286 -19.42 37.30 -26.61
N SER A 287 -18.67 38.38 -26.87
CA SER A 287 -17.24 38.46 -26.49
C SER A 287 -17.09 38.86 -25.03
N TYR A 288 -17.47 38.00 -24.11
CA TYR A 288 -17.29 38.18 -22.67
C TYR A 288 -16.98 36.81 -22.01
N ASP A 289 -16.27 36.85 -20.90
CA ASP A 289 -16.04 35.67 -20.09
C ASP A 289 -17.25 35.37 -19.22
N TYR A 290 -17.59 34.09 -19.06
CA TYR A 290 -18.76 33.65 -18.29
C TYR A 290 -18.83 34.32 -16.91
N GLU A 291 -17.70 34.44 -16.25
CA GLU A 291 -17.57 34.98 -14.90
C GLU A 291 -17.86 36.50 -14.84
N SER A 292 -17.81 37.21 -15.97
CA SER A 292 -18.10 38.66 -16.08
C SER A 292 -19.55 38.95 -16.48
N GLY A 293 -20.34 37.92 -16.81
CA GLY A 293 -21.72 38.06 -17.19
C GLY A 293 -22.65 38.34 -16.01
N THR A 294 -23.81 38.93 -16.30
CA THR A 294 -24.89 39.10 -15.32
C THR A 294 -25.61 37.76 -15.11
N GLY A 295 -25.66 37.26 -13.87
CA GLY A 295 -26.29 35.99 -13.53
C GLY A 295 -27.79 35.96 -13.69
N PHE A 296 -28.31 34.82 -14.17
CA PHE A 296 -29.72 34.49 -14.06
C PHE A 296 -30.03 33.96 -12.65
N VAL A 297 -31.23 34.14 -12.18
CA VAL A 297 -31.75 33.59 -10.93
C VAL A 297 -32.32 32.20 -11.20
N TYR A 298 -32.06 31.25 -10.32
CA TYR A 298 -32.67 29.92 -10.41
C TYR A 298 -34.11 29.88 -9.93
N ASP A 299 -34.90 28.94 -10.46
CA ASP A 299 -36.25 28.66 -9.94
C ASP A 299 -36.14 28.09 -8.51
N THR A 300 -36.62 28.86 -7.55
CA THR A 300 -36.86 28.42 -6.18
C THR A 300 -38.31 27.98 -6.05
N SER A 301 -38.62 26.77 -6.56
CA SER A 301 -39.95 26.22 -6.41
C SER A 301 -40.37 26.10 -4.93
N ALA A 302 -41.69 26.15 -4.64
CA ALA A 302 -42.23 26.09 -3.28
C ALA A 302 -41.86 24.86 -2.44
N SER A 303 -41.15 23.89 -3.01
CA SER A 303 -40.58 22.69 -2.36
C SER A 303 -39.17 22.87 -1.80
N GLY A 304 -38.53 24.03 -1.93
CA GLY A 304 -37.16 24.30 -1.45
C GLY A 304 -36.05 23.58 -2.25
N VAL A 305 -36.41 22.91 -3.33
CA VAL A 305 -35.43 22.26 -4.24
C VAL A 305 -35.09 23.24 -5.35
N PHE A 306 -33.81 23.61 -5.46
CA PHE A 306 -33.29 24.42 -6.56
C PHE A 306 -33.40 23.65 -7.88
N ASN A 307 -34.23 24.13 -8.83
CA ASN A 307 -34.21 23.57 -10.18
C ASN A 307 -33.14 24.29 -11.01
N LYS A 308 -31.96 23.67 -11.08
CA LYS A 308 -30.81 24.22 -11.80
C LYS A 308 -30.93 24.19 -13.32
N LYS A 309 -32.05 23.70 -13.86
CA LYS A 309 -32.39 23.75 -15.30
C LYS A 309 -33.22 24.94 -15.67
N VAL A 310 -33.80 25.65 -14.71
CA VAL A 310 -34.73 26.76 -14.96
C VAL A 310 -34.16 28.04 -14.40
N HIS A 311 -33.99 29.03 -15.29
CA HIS A 311 -33.35 30.29 -14.99
C HIS A 311 -34.22 31.46 -15.37
N TYR A 312 -34.19 32.52 -14.57
CA TYR A 312 -34.98 33.75 -14.77
C TYR A 312 -34.09 34.99 -14.77
N THR A 313 -34.46 35.99 -15.58
CA THR A 313 -33.96 37.35 -15.47
C THR A 313 -35.05 38.33 -15.86
N ASP A 314 -34.90 39.61 -15.53
CA ASP A 314 -35.83 40.64 -15.93
C ASP A 314 -35.89 40.75 -17.45
N TRP A 315 -37.10 40.96 -17.97
CA TRP A 315 -37.39 41.09 -19.39
C TRP A 315 -37.50 42.56 -19.81
N ASP A 316 -36.72 42.97 -20.81
CA ASP A 316 -36.77 44.30 -21.41
C ASP A 316 -36.79 44.19 -22.94
N THR A 317 -37.89 44.62 -23.55
CA THR A 317 -38.11 44.53 -25.01
C THR A 317 -37.17 45.35 -25.84
N SER A 318 -36.45 46.32 -25.24
CA SER A 318 -35.47 47.15 -25.93
C SER A 318 -34.07 46.61 -25.99
N LYS A 319 -33.80 45.49 -25.28
CA LYS A 319 -32.46 44.93 -25.13
C LYS A 319 -32.26 43.68 -25.94
N THR A 320 -30.99 43.41 -26.29
CA THR A 320 -30.51 42.14 -26.80
C THR A 320 -29.72 41.43 -25.74
N TYR A 321 -30.06 40.18 -25.46
CA TYR A 321 -29.43 39.34 -24.46
C TYR A 321 -28.48 38.36 -25.15
N TYR A 322 -27.21 38.43 -24.83
CA TYR A 322 -26.15 37.50 -25.25
C TYR A 322 -25.92 36.52 -24.13
N ILE A 323 -26.40 35.28 -24.27
CA ILE A 323 -26.54 34.33 -23.16
C ILE A 323 -25.45 33.25 -23.28
N LYS A 324 -24.80 32.96 -22.17
CA LYS A 324 -23.91 31.80 -22.00
C LYS A 324 -24.37 30.95 -20.83
N CYS A 325 -24.44 29.63 -21.05
CA CYS A 325 -24.75 28.67 -19.99
C CYS A 325 -23.54 27.78 -19.75
N GLN A 326 -23.33 27.40 -18.49
CA GLN A 326 -22.29 26.49 -18.04
C GLN A 326 -22.92 25.36 -17.25
N ASP A 327 -22.51 24.12 -17.51
CA ASP A 327 -22.92 22.93 -16.74
C ASP A 327 -22.23 22.83 -15.39
N ILE A 328 -22.59 21.81 -14.63
CA ILE A 328 -21.97 21.51 -13.33
C ILE A 328 -20.50 21.05 -13.44
N ASN A 329 -20.06 20.64 -14.63
CA ASN A 329 -18.71 20.20 -14.95
C ASN A 329 -17.84 21.34 -15.50
N GLY A 330 -18.37 22.58 -15.58
CA GLY A 330 -17.67 23.77 -16.08
C GLY A 330 -17.65 23.90 -17.59
N LYS A 331 -18.42 23.10 -18.34
CA LYS A 331 -18.50 23.21 -19.80
C LYS A 331 -19.37 24.40 -20.18
N LYS A 332 -18.82 25.28 -21.00
CA LYS A 332 -19.42 26.56 -21.41
C LYS A 332 -18.94 26.94 -22.81
N PRO A 333 -19.68 27.77 -23.55
CA PRO A 333 -19.23 28.31 -24.80
C PRO A 333 -17.89 29.04 -24.69
N ARG A 334 -17.14 29.04 -25.79
CA ARG A 334 -15.91 29.86 -25.90
C ARG A 334 -16.23 31.34 -25.65
N SER A 335 -15.19 32.11 -25.31
CA SER A 335 -15.34 33.55 -25.00
C SER A 335 -15.98 34.36 -26.12
N ASP A 336 -15.88 33.94 -27.39
CA ASP A 336 -16.46 34.58 -28.57
C ASP A 336 -17.83 34.04 -29.00
N LYS A 337 -18.41 33.02 -28.31
CA LYS A 337 -19.68 32.38 -28.62
C LYS A 337 -20.67 32.52 -27.51
N CYS A 338 -21.96 32.55 -27.86
CA CYS A 338 -23.11 32.47 -26.96
C CYS A 338 -23.82 31.10 -27.10
N SER A 339 -24.47 30.67 -26.04
CA SER A 339 -25.45 29.57 -26.07
C SER A 339 -26.71 30.02 -26.80
N ALA A 340 -27.12 31.31 -26.67
CA ALA A 340 -28.17 31.93 -27.42
C ALA A 340 -28.03 33.47 -27.48
N VAL A 341 -28.62 34.07 -28.51
CA VAL A 341 -28.78 35.52 -28.65
C VAL A 341 -30.25 35.79 -28.88
N ILE A 342 -30.87 36.62 -28.02
CA ILE A 342 -32.29 36.89 -28.04
C ILE A 342 -32.53 38.40 -28.00
N GLN A 343 -33.28 38.91 -28.97
CA GLN A 343 -33.79 40.26 -28.95
C GLN A 343 -35.08 40.34 -28.08
N GLY A 344 -35.13 41.29 -27.17
CA GLY A 344 -36.28 41.42 -26.29
C GLY A 344 -37.63 41.59 -26.98
N SER A 345 -37.64 42.05 -28.21
CA SER A 345 -38.84 42.22 -29.06
C SER A 345 -39.32 40.92 -29.75
N GLU A 346 -38.52 39.82 -29.69
CA GLU A 346 -38.78 38.54 -30.41
C GLU A 346 -39.55 37.50 -29.59
N LEU A 347 -39.80 37.73 -28.31
CA LEU A 347 -40.47 36.78 -27.40
C LEU A 347 -41.87 37.20 -26.97
#